data_ae7e24e285e12d54ec66a5f38f184042
#
_entry.id   ae7e24e285e12d54ec66a5f38f184042
#
_cell.length_a   1.000
_cell.length_b   1.000
_cell.length_c   1.000
_cell.angle_alpha   90.00
_cell.angle_beta   90.00
_cell.angle_gamma   90.00
#
_symmetry.space_group_name_H-M   'P 1'
#
loop_
_entity.id
_entity.type
_entity.pdbx_description
1 polymer ?
#
loop_
_entity_poly.entity_id
_entity_poly.type
_entity_poly.pdbx_seq_one_letter_code
_entity_poly.pdbx_strand_id
1 'polypeptide(L)'
;MHLSFLSNLINGISLGSVYAIIALGYTMVYGIAKMLNFAHGDVIMVGAYVSFCAMQYLGLPKLVSVVLAMAVCTALGIVIEGLAYKPLRKAPSLAVLITAIGMSYLLQNLALLIWGSNPKSFTSIISFGPVRLFDGQLIISDVAIVTVLACILIMLALTWFTGKTRMGKAMRAVSEDKGAAQLMGVNVNRTISVTFAIGSALAAIAGVLLCSAYPTLMPTTGSMPGIKAFTAAVFGGIGSIPGAMLGGILLGIIEIFGKSYISTELGDAIVFAILIVILLVKPAGLLGKKIREKV
;
A
#
# COMPACT_ATOMS: atom_id res chain seq x y z
N MET A 1 -14.15 -16.99 -25.02
CA MET A 1 -13.37 -15.73 -25.12
C MET A 1 -13.92 -14.63 -24.20
N HIS A 2 -15.23 -14.33 -24.23
CA HIS A 2 -15.83 -13.29 -23.37
C HIS A 2 -15.73 -13.56 -21.87
N LEU A 3 -15.91 -14.81 -21.44
CA LEU A 3 -15.84 -15.21 -20.03
C LEU A 3 -14.41 -15.14 -19.47
N SER A 4 -13.41 -15.52 -20.26
CA SER A 4 -12.00 -15.38 -19.86
C SER A 4 -11.57 -13.92 -19.71
N PHE A 5 -12.05 -13.04 -20.60
CA PHE A 5 -11.83 -11.61 -20.49
C PHE A 5 -12.44 -11.05 -19.21
N LEU A 6 -13.69 -11.42 -18.90
CA LEU A 6 -14.38 -10.96 -17.69
C LEU A 6 -13.71 -11.48 -16.42
N SER A 7 -13.28 -12.74 -16.41
CA SER A 7 -12.51 -13.32 -15.30
C SER A 7 -11.19 -12.57 -15.07
N ASN A 8 -10.43 -12.28 -16.12
CA ASN A 8 -9.19 -11.53 -16.06
C ASN A 8 -9.42 -10.10 -15.56
N LEU A 9 -10.51 -9.45 -16.00
CA LEU A 9 -10.86 -8.11 -15.54
C LEU A 9 -11.17 -8.09 -14.03
N ILE A 10 -11.96 -9.05 -13.54
CA ILE A 10 -12.29 -9.17 -12.12
C ILE A 10 -11.03 -9.44 -11.29
N ASN A 11 -10.18 -10.37 -11.74
CA ASN A 11 -8.90 -10.65 -11.07
C ASN A 11 -7.96 -9.45 -11.09
N GLY A 12 -7.93 -8.70 -12.21
CA GLY A 12 -7.16 -7.46 -12.34
C GLY A 12 -7.64 -6.37 -11.38
N ILE A 13 -8.95 -6.18 -11.25
CA ILE A 13 -9.54 -5.25 -10.28
C ILE A 13 -9.24 -5.70 -8.85
N SER A 14 -9.31 -6.99 -8.56
CA SER A 14 -8.99 -7.54 -7.23
C SER A 14 -7.53 -7.27 -6.85
N LEU A 15 -6.58 -7.69 -7.69
CA LEU A 15 -5.15 -7.46 -7.48
C LEU A 15 -4.84 -5.95 -7.43
N GLY A 16 -5.43 -5.19 -8.33
CA GLY A 16 -5.30 -3.74 -8.39
C GLY A 16 -5.84 -3.04 -7.15
N SER A 17 -6.87 -3.58 -6.50
CA SER A 17 -7.39 -3.06 -5.24
C SER A 17 -6.42 -3.27 -4.07
N VAL A 18 -5.68 -4.39 -4.04
CA VAL A 18 -4.58 -4.57 -3.08
C VAL A 18 -3.51 -3.50 -3.31
N TYR A 19 -3.06 -3.34 -4.56
CA TYR A 19 -2.08 -2.30 -4.90
C TYR A 19 -2.59 -0.90 -4.57
N ALA A 20 -3.87 -0.63 -4.78
CA ALA A 20 -4.49 0.64 -4.44
C ALA A 20 -4.45 0.92 -2.93
N ILE A 21 -4.76 -0.05 -2.07
CA ILE A 21 -4.68 0.12 -0.60
C ILE A 21 -3.25 0.45 -0.18
N ILE A 22 -2.26 -0.25 -0.73
CA ILE A 22 -0.85 0.02 -0.46
C ILE A 22 -0.45 1.42 -0.99
N ALA A 23 -0.87 1.75 -2.21
CA ALA A 23 -0.60 3.04 -2.86
C ALA A 23 -1.22 4.22 -2.11
N LEU A 24 -2.38 4.02 -1.47
CA LEU A 24 -3.00 5.00 -0.58
C LEU A 24 -2.09 5.29 0.63
N GLY A 25 -1.45 4.27 1.22
CA GLY A 25 -0.47 4.43 2.27
C GLY A 25 0.76 5.24 1.80
N TYR A 26 1.32 4.90 0.65
CA TYR A 26 2.43 5.67 0.04
C TYR A 26 2.05 7.12 -0.25
N THR A 27 0.89 7.32 -0.84
CA THR A 27 0.37 8.65 -1.19
C THR A 27 0.17 9.53 0.04
N MET A 28 -0.31 8.95 1.14
CA MET A 28 -0.44 9.68 2.40
C MET A 28 0.93 10.11 2.92
N VAL A 29 1.88 9.19 3.03
CA VAL A 29 3.22 9.48 3.58
C VAL A 29 3.97 10.46 2.68
N TYR A 30 4.11 10.18 1.40
CA TYR A 30 4.85 11.05 0.49
C TYR A 30 4.14 12.38 0.26
N GLY A 31 2.82 12.37 0.11
CA GLY A 31 2.05 13.59 -0.10
C GLY A 31 2.24 14.63 1.01
N ILE A 32 2.41 14.18 2.25
CA ILE A 32 2.47 15.05 3.45
C ILE A 32 3.91 15.23 3.93
N ALA A 33 4.65 14.15 4.12
CA ALA A 33 6.03 14.22 4.63
C ALA A 33 7.04 14.60 3.56
N LYS A 34 6.73 14.39 2.26
CA LYS A 34 7.63 14.54 1.11
C LYS A 34 8.87 13.65 1.21
N MET A 35 8.73 12.48 1.78
CA MET A 35 9.79 11.50 1.98
C MET A 35 9.35 10.15 1.44
N LEU A 36 10.23 9.50 0.67
CA LEU A 36 9.99 8.13 0.16
C LEU A 36 10.21 7.13 1.29
N ASN A 37 9.24 6.24 1.48
CA ASN A 37 9.31 5.18 2.48
C ASN A 37 9.32 3.80 1.82
N PHE A 38 10.48 3.31 1.38
CA PHE A 38 10.59 1.97 0.79
C PHE A 38 10.36 0.85 1.81
N ALA A 39 10.55 1.11 3.11
CA ALA A 39 10.20 0.15 4.16
C ALA A 39 8.68 -0.13 4.28
N HIS A 40 7.83 0.64 3.57
CA HIS A 40 6.37 0.44 3.58
C HIS A 40 5.97 -0.96 3.07
N GLY A 41 6.68 -1.49 2.07
CA GLY A 41 6.52 -2.87 1.60
C GLY A 41 6.77 -3.90 2.71
N ASP A 42 7.76 -3.66 3.55
CA ASP A 42 8.09 -4.58 4.64
C ASP A 42 7.13 -4.45 5.83
N VAL A 43 6.51 -3.29 6.01
CA VAL A 43 5.39 -3.14 6.97
C VAL A 43 4.19 -4.00 6.54
N ILE A 44 3.95 -4.17 5.22
CA ILE A 44 2.95 -5.10 4.68
C ILE A 44 3.25 -6.53 5.15
N MET A 45 4.49 -6.97 4.98
CA MET A 45 4.97 -8.27 5.43
C MET A 45 4.81 -8.45 6.93
N VAL A 46 5.22 -7.47 7.75
CA VAL A 46 5.06 -7.52 9.21
C VAL A 46 3.58 -7.64 9.59
N GLY A 47 2.68 -6.89 8.94
CA GLY A 47 1.24 -6.99 9.17
C GLY A 47 0.69 -8.39 8.93
N ALA A 48 1.11 -9.02 7.83
CA ALA A 48 0.73 -10.39 7.52
C ALA A 48 1.31 -11.39 8.56
N TYR A 49 2.57 -11.25 8.98
CA TYR A 49 3.16 -12.12 10.02
C TYR A 49 2.47 -11.95 11.38
N VAL A 50 2.15 -10.72 11.80
CA VAL A 50 1.44 -10.47 13.05
C VAL A 50 0.06 -11.14 13.02
N SER A 51 -0.69 -10.99 11.92
CA SER A 51 -1.98 -11.64 11.77
C SER A 51 -1.85 -13.17 11.74
N PHE A 52 -0.84 -13.70 11.04
CA PHE A 52 -0.52 -15.13 11.05
C PHE A 52 -0.25 -15.65 12.46
N CYS A 53 0.63 -14.99 13.20
CA CYS A 53 0.97 -15.37 14.57
C CYS A 53 -0.26 -15.28 15.51
N ALA A 54 -1.08 -14.25 15.36
CA ALA A 54 -2.31 -14.07 16.14
C ALA A 54 -3.30 -15.21 15.92
N MET A 55 -3.47 -15.66 14.68
CA MET A 55 -4.37 -16.77 14.36
C MET A 55 -3.78 -18.13 14.73
N GLN A 56 -2.50 -18.37 14.39
CA GLN A 56 -1.89 -19.68 14.47
C GLN A 56 -1.39 -20.04 15.88
N TYR A 57 -0.81 -19.08 16.60
CA TYR A 57 -0.23 -19.32 17.92
C TYR A 57 -1.11 -18.86 19.08
N LEU A 58 -1.87 -17.78 18.90
CA LEU A 58 -2.75 -17.25 19.94
C LEU A 58 -4.21 -17.71 19.79
N GLY A 59 -4.56 -18.36 18.67
CA GLY A 59 -5.92 -18.83 18.41
C GLY A 59 -6.97 -17.72 18.34
N LEU A 60 -6.57 -16.48 18.03
CA LEU A 60 -7.45 -15.33 18.01
C LEU A 60 -8.40 -15.38 16.80
N PRO A 61 -9.64 -14.84 16.96
CA PRO A 61 -10.56 -14.71 15.84
C PRO A 61 -9.96 -13.88 14.70
N LYS A 62 -10.33 -14.20 13.45
CA LYS A 62 -9.79 -13.59 12.24
C LYS A 62 -9.83 -12.06 12.26
N LEU A 63 -10.95 -11.43 12.64
CA LEU A 63 -11.07 -9.97 12.73
C LEU A 63 -10.16 -9.36 13.81
N VAL A 64 -10.03 -10.03 14.95
CA VAL A 64 -9.14 -9.57 16.03
C VAL A 64 -7.69 -9.61 15.58
N SER A 65 -7.28 -10.63 14.80
CA SER A 65 -5.93 -10.71 14.24
C SER A 65 -5.59 -9.54 13.31
N VAL A 66 -6.57 -9.08 12.50
CA VAL A 66 -6.42 -7.89 11.65
C VAL A 66 -6.24 -6.62 12.48
N VAL A 67 -7.08 -6.42 13.49
CA VAL A 67 -6.98 -5.25 14.39
C VAL A 67 -5.64 -5.24 15.12
N LEU A 68 -5.17 -6.41 15.60
CA LEU A 68 -3.87 -6.53 16.23
C LEU A 68 -2.73 -6.20 15.23
N ALA A 69 -2.81 -6.72 14.01
CA ALA A 69 -1.85 -6.40 12.97
C ALA A 69 -1.81 -4.89 12.66
N MET A 70 -2.97 -4.25 12.57
CA MET A 70 -3.06 -2.79 12.40
C MET A 70 -2.42 -2.04 13.58
N ALA A 71 -2.69 -2.44 14.82
CA ALA A 71 -2.13 -1.80 16.01
C ALA A 71 -0.61 -1.92 16.06
N VAL A 72 -0.07 -3.12 15.82
CA VAL A 72 1.38 -3.38 15.80
C VAL A 72 2.06 -2.63 14.67
N CYS A 73 1.51 -2.65 13.45
CA CYS A 73 2.07 -1.92 12.31
C CYS A 73 1.98 -0.40 12.51
N THR A 74 0.91 0.10 13.13
CA THR A 74 0.79 1.52 13.50
C THR A 74 1.92 1.94 14.45
N ALA A 75 2.16 1.15 15.50
CA ALA A 75 3.27 1.38 16.43
C ALA A 75 4.63 1.31 15.71
N LEU A 76 4.83 0.30 14.87
CA LEU A 76 6.03 0.13 14.06
C LEU A 76 6.24 1.34 13.13
N GLY A 77 5.19 1.84 12.47
CA GLY A 77 5.27 3.01 11.60
C GLY A 77 5.71 4.27 12.34
N ILE A 78 5.22 4.48 13.56
CA ILE A 78 5.65 5.61 14.42
C ILE A 78 7.12 5.44 14.83
N VAL A 79 7.54 4.22 15.18
CA VAL A 79 8.93 3.92 15.53
C VAL A 79 9.87 4.15 14.33
N ILE A 80 9.52 3.66 13.16
CA ILE A 80 10.27 3.87 11.93
C ILE A 80 10.38 5.37 11.61
N GLU A 81 9.29 6.12 11.71
CA GLU A 81 9.31 7.56 11.51
C GLU A 81 10.22 8.24 12.51
N GLY A 82 10.08 7.93 13.80
CA GLY A 82 10.85 8.54 14.88
C GLY A 82 12.34 8.29 14.81
N LEU A 83 12.74 7.05 14.52
CA LEU A 83 14.14 6.63 14.52
C LEU A 83 14.85 6.89 13.18
N ALA A 84 14.18 6.60 12.05
CA ALA A 84 14.81 6.64 10.74
C ALA A 84 14.55 7.94 9.98
N TYR A 85 13.32 8.46 10.00
CA TYR A 85 12.95 9.58 9.13
C TYR A 85 12.99 10.93 9.81
N LYS A 86 12.62 11.02 11.07
CA LYS A 86 12.60 12.30 11.82
C LYS A 86 13.97 12.99 11.89
N PRO A 87 15.09 12.27 12.15
CA PRO A 87 16.42 12.89 12.14
C PRO A 87 16.84 13.40 10.76
N LEU A 88 16.33 12.78 9.68
CA LEU A 88 16.73 13.05 8.30
C LEU A 88 15.85 14.09 7.58
N ARG A 89 14.92 14.75 8.27
CA ARG A 89 13.99 15.72 7.64
C ARG A 89 14.66 16.92 6.99
N LYS A 90 15.88 17.25 7.39
CA LYS A 90 16.72 18.32 6.82
C LYS A 90 17.86 17.78 5.97
N ALA A 91 18.02 16.47 5.87
CA ALA A 91 19.07 15.83 5.09
C ALA A 91 18.73 15.82 3.58
N PRO A 92 19.74 15.66 2.71
CA PRO A 92 19.52 15.47 1.29
C PRO A 92 18.61 14.27 1.02
N SER A 93 17.83 14.33 -0.06
CA SER A 93 16.89 13.26 -0.44
C SER A 93 17.57 11.89 -0.63
N LEU A 94 18.85 11.89 -1.04
CA LEU A 94 19.66 10.67 -1.17
C LEU A 94 19.88 9.97 0.17
N ALA A 95 20.14 10.71 1.25
CA ALA A 95 20.32 10.13 2.58
C ALA A 95 19.02 9.50 3.10
N VAL A 96 17.88 10.13 2.84
CA VAL A 96 16.56 9.59 3.16
C VAL A 96 16.30 8.31 2.39
N LEU A 97 16.64 8.28 1.10
CA LEU A 97 16.47 7.12 0.23
C LEU A 97 17.31 5.92 0.72
N ILE A 98 18.60 6.13 1.00
CA ILE A 98 19.49 5.08 1.51
C ILE A 98 18.98 4.55 2.85
N THR A 99 18.55 5.43 3.74
CA THR A 99 17.98 5.01 5.03
C THR A 99 16.70 4.21 4.86
N ALA A 100 15.83 4.58 3.92
CA ALA A 100 14.62 3.83 3.61
C ALA A 100 14.92 2.41 3.13
N ILE A 101 15.93 2.25 2.26
CA ILE A 101 16.40 0.95 1.78
C ILE A 101 17.03 0.15 2.95
N GLY A 102 17.88 0.79 3.77
CA GLY A 102 18.47 0.15 4.94
C GLY A 102 17.42 -0.33 5.94
N MET A 103 16.37 0.45 6.18
CA MET A 103 15.25 0.05 7.05
C MET A 103 14.47 -1.12 6.46
N SER A 104 14.26 -1.14 5.13
CA SER A 104 13.64 -2.26 4.43
C SER A 104 14.42 -3.56 4.69
N TYR A 105 15.72 -3.57 4.41
CA TYR A 105 16.57 -4.73 4.65
C TYR A 105 16.63 -5.13 6.13
N LEU A 106 16.63 -4.17 7.05
CA LEU A 106 16.58 -4.45 8.48
C LEU A 106 15.31 -5.23 8.84
N LEU A 107 14.15 -4.80 8.38
CA LEU A 107 12.88 -5.48 8.67
C LEU A 107 12.82 -6.88 8.04
N GLN A 108 13.31 -7.05 6.81
CA GLN A 108 13.37 -8.36 6.15
C GLN A 108 14.29 -9.33 6.90
N ASN A 109 15.49 -8.88 7.31
CA ASN A 109 16.43 -9.72 8.05
C ASN A 109 15.93 -10.04 9.46
N LEU A 110 15.27 -9.09 10.16
CA LEU A 110 14.62 -9.37 11.43
C LEU A 110 13.50 -10.41 11.26
N ALA A 111 12.69 -10.29 10.21
CA ALA A 111 11.66 -11.29 9.91
C ALA A 111 12.26 -12.66 9.62
N LEU A 112 13.37 -12.71 8.87
CA LEU A 112 14.11 -13.93 8.59
C LEU A 112 14.64 -14.59 9.86
N LEU A 113 15.16 -13.81 10.81
CA LEU A 113 15.67 -14.32 12.11
C LEU A 113 14.53 -14.82 13.00
N ILE A 114 13.39 -14.14 13.02
CA ILE A 114 12.27 -14.49 13.91
C ILE A 114 11.46 -15.67 13.36
N TRP A 115 11.12 -15.67 12.07
CA TRP A 115 10.21 -16.65 11.47
C TRP A 115 10.88 -17.65 10.54
N GLY A 116 12.16 -17.44 10.20
CA GLY A 116 12.92 -18.28 9.27
C GLY A 116 12.63 -18.00 7.81
N SER A 117 13.36 -18.70 6.92
CA SER A 117 13.26 -18.56 5.46
C SER A 117 12.14 -19.39 4.83
N ASN A 118 11.61 -20.39 5.54
CA ASN A 118 10.61 -21.30 5.00
C ASN A 118 9.26 -20.59 4.80
N PRO A 119 8.62 -20.74 3.63
CA PRO A 119 7.28 -20.20 3.39
C PRO A 119 6.29 -20.71 4.43
N LYS A 120 5.46 -19.80 4.96
CA LYS A 120 4.35 -20.13 5.85
C LYS A 120 3.05 -20.12 5.07
N SER A 121 2.18 -21.09 5.32
CA SER A 121 0.83 -21.11 4.75
C SER A 121 -0.08 -20.19 5.56
N PHE A 122 -0.57 -19.13 4.91
CA PHE A 122 -1.48 -18.17 5.54
C PHE A 122 -2.93 -18.64 5.40
N THR A 123 -3.65 -18.69 6.52
CA THR A 123 -5.08 -19.01 6.51
C THR A 123 -5.86 -17.75 6.15
N SER A 124 -6.66 -17.80 5.08
CA SER A 124 -7.49 -16.66 4.67
C SER A 124 -8.40 -16.20 5.82
N ILE A 125 -8.45 -14.89 6.03
CA ILE A 125 -9.37 -14.26 6.99
C ILE A 125 -10.82 -14.30 6.50
N ILE A 126 -11.03 -14.47 5.18
CA ILE A 126 -12.31 -14.47 4.52
C ILE A 126 -12.66 -15.91 4.16
N SER A 127 -13.87 -16.34 4.43
CA SER A 127 -14.31 -17.73 4.24
C SER A 127 -15.81 -17.86 3.97
N PHE A 128 -16.38 -16.96 3.15
CA PHE A 128 -17.79 -17.04 2.75
C PHE A 128 -18.02 -18.03 1.58
N GLY A 129 -16.96 -18.43 0.92
CA GLY A 129 -16.98 -19.21 -0.30
C GLY A 129 -17.12 -18.35 -1.57
N PRO A 130 -16.60 -18.84 -2.70
CA PRO A 130 -16.63 -18.09 -3.95
C PRO A 130 -18.03 -17.94 -4.51
N VAL A 131 -18.33 -16.77 -5.07
CA VAL A 131 -19.58 -16.51 -5.78
C VAL A 131 -19.46 -17.10 -7.19
N ARG A 132 -20.41 -17.98 -7.54
CA ARG A 132 -20.48 -18.61 -8.86
C ARG A 132 -21.60 -17.98 -9.68
N LEU A 133 -21.23 -17.42 -10.82
CA LEU A 133 -22.15 -16.81 -11.78
C LEU A 133 -22.14 -17.61 -13.09
N PHE A 134 -23.20 -17.48 -13.89
CA PHE A 134 -23.36 -18.16 -15.19
C PHE A 134 -23.16 -19.67 -15.10
N ASP A 135 -23.95 -20.35 -14.25
CA ASP A 135 -23.87 -21.79 -14.02
C ASP A 135 -22.46 -22.33 -13.67
N GLY A 136 -21.70 -21.50 -12.93
CA GLY A 136 -20.36 -21.84 -12.47
C GLY A 136 -19.23 -21.55 -13.44
N GLN A 137 -19.51 -20.96 -14.60
CA GLN A 137 -18.49 -20.60 -15.58
C GLN A 137 -17.66 -19.37 -15.17
N LEU A 138 -18.18 -18.51 -14.28
CA LEU A 138 -17.46 -17.38 -13.71
C LEU A 138 -17.42 -17.54 -12.19
N ILE A 139 -16.22 -17.66 -11.65
CA ILE A 139 -15.98 -17.82 -10.22
C ILE A 139 -15.31 -16.53 -9.72
N ILE A 140 -15.96 -15.84 -8.79
CA ILE A 140 -15.41 -14.66 -8.13
C ILE A 140 -15.00 -15.06 -6.72
N SER A 141 -13.72 -14.90 -6.37
CA SER A 141 -13.23 -15.19 -5.03
C SER A 141 -13.88 -14.24 -4.01
N ASP A 142 -14.23 -14.78 -2.85
CA ASP A 142 -14.68 -14.01 -1.70
C ASP A 142 -13.67 -12.94 -1.26
N VAL A 143 -12.38 -13.27 -1.31
CA VAL A 143 -11.30 -12.33 -1.05
C VAL A 143 -11.33 -11.16 -2.04
N ALA A 144 -11.60 -11.41 -3.33
CA ALA A 144 -11.68 -10.36 -4.34
C ALA A 144 -12.77 -9.34 -4.01
N ILE A 145 -13.96 -9.81 -3.65
CA ILE A 145 -15.10 -8.94 -3.29
C ILE A 145 -14.76 -8.08 -2.08
N VAL A 146 -14.24 -8.70 -1.01
CA VAL A 146 -13.90 -7.98 0.22
C VAL A 146 -12.77 -6.97 -0.03
N THR A 147 -11.78 -7.32 -0.83
CA THR A 147 -10.65 -6.43 -1.14
C THR A 147 -11.11 -5.19 -1.90
N VAL A 148 -11.98 -5.35 -2.90
CA VAL A 148 -12.53 -4.22 -3.66
C VAL A 148 -13.38 -3.31 -2.76
N LEU A 149 -14.25 -3.90 -1.93
CA LEU A 149 -15.06 -3.14 -0.98
C LEU A 149 -14.20 -2.41 0.04
N ALA A 150 -13.20 -3.08 0.61
CA ALA A 150 -12.25 -2.48 1.54
C ALA A 150 -11.49 -1.31 0.89
N CYS A 151 -11.03 -1.46 -0.36
CA CYS A 151 -10.36 -0.40 -1.10
C CYS A 151 -11.25 0.85 -1.24
N ILE A 152 -12.50 0.68 -1.65
CA ILE A 152 -13.46 1.78 -1.81
C ILE A 152 -13.73 2.44 -0.46
N LEU A 153 -14.00 1.68 0.59
CA LEU A 153 -14.28 2.19 1.92
C LEU A 153 -13.08 2.96 2.49
N ILE A 154 -11.87 2.43 2.34
CA ILE A 154 -10.64 3.09 2.78
C ILE A 154 -10.43 4.40 2.03
N MET A 155 -10.60 4.41 0.70
CA MET A 155 -10.49 5.64 -0.10
C MET A 155 -11.49 6.70 0.37
N LEU A 156 -12.75 6.34 0.56
CA LEU A 156 -13.80 7.26 1.03
C LEU A 156 -13.47 7.79 2.44
N ALA A 157 -13.06 6.89 3.35
CA ALA A 157 -12.68 7.25 4.71
C ALA A 157 -11.49 8.20 4.74
N LEU A 158 -10.43 7.94 3.96
CA LEU A 158 -9.26 8.82 3.87
C LEU A 158 -9.61 10.16 3.24
N THR A 159 -10.42 10.18 2.20
CA THR A 159 -10.86 11.42 1.55
C THR A 159 -11.67 12.27 2.51
N TRP A 160 -12.60 11.67 3.25
CA TRP A 160 -13.36 12.34 4.29
C TRP A 160 -12.44 12.83 5.42
N PHE A 161 -11.55 11.97 5.91
CA PHE A 161 -10.61 12.28 6.99
C PHE A 161 -9.72 13.48 6.62
N THR A 162 -9.06 13.44 5.47
CA THR A 162 -8.17 14.52 5.02
C THR A 162 -8.93 15.79 4.66
N GLY A 163 -10.19 15.67 4.21
CA GLY A 163 -11.04 16.80 3.83
C GLY A 163 -11.70 17.51 5.00
N LYS A 164 -12.21 16.78 5.97
CA LYS A 164 -13.14 17.30 6.98
C LYS A 164 -12.53 17.42 8.38
N THR A 165 -11.56 16.56 8.77
CA THR A 165 -11.04 16.55 10.13
C THR A 165 -9.98 17.65 10.37
N ARG A 166 -9.79 18.04 11.65
CA ARG A 166 -8.75 18.99 12.04
C ARG A 166 -7.35 18.47 11.69
N MET A 167 -7.10 17.17 11.91
CA MET A 167 -5.83 16.53 11.56
C MET A 167 -5.62 16.49 10.06
N GLY A 168 -6.63 16.19 9.26
CA GLY A 168 -6.57 16.22 7.81
C GLY A 168 -6.28 17.62 7.25
N LYS A 169 -6.86 18.66 7.85
CA LYS A 169 -6.52 20.07 7.52
C LYS A 169 -5.07 20.39 7.86
N ALA A 170 -4.57 19.95 9.03
CA ALA A 170 -3.18 20.09 9.42
C ALA A 170 -2.25 19.35 8.44
N MET A 171 -2.59 18.14 8.01
CA MET A 171 -1.85 17.38 7.00
C MET A 171 -1.74 18.13 5.68
N ARG A 172 -2.82 18.72 5.19
CA ARG A 172 -2.81 19.54 3.96
C ARG A 172 -1.94 20.79 4.11
N ALA A 173 -2.04 21.49 5.24
CA ALA A 173 -1.19 22.65 5.51
C ALA A 173 0.30 22.28 5.51
N VAL A 174 0.67 21.18 6.19
CA VAL A 174 2.04 20.65 6.21
C VAL A 174 2.53 20.21 4.83
N SER A 175 1.63 19.69 3.98
CA SER A 175 1.96 19.27 2.61
C SER A 175 2.30 20.42 1.68
N GLU A 176 1.72 21.61 1.91
CA GLU A 176 1.96 22.82 1.11
C GLU A 176 3.23 23.55 1.59
N ASP A 177 3.33 23.84 2.90
CA ASP A 177 4.48 24.50 3.49
C ASP A 177 4.60 24.14 4.98
N LYS A 178 5.68 23.44 5.35
CA LYS A 178 5.95 23.03 6.73
C LYS A 178 6.23 24.20 7.65
N GLY A 179 6.94 25.24 7.16
CA GLY A 179 7.30 26.43 7.92
C GLY A 179 6.07 27.30 8.21
N ALA A 180 5.30 27.60 7.17
CA ALA A 180 4.06 28.36 7.31
C ALA A 180 3.06 27.64 8.23
N ALA A 181 2.89 26.32 8.08
CA ALA A 181 2.04 25.52 8.94
C ALA A 181 2.46 25.60 10.43
N GLN A 182 3.76 25.57 10.70
CA GLN A 182 4.30 25.69 12.05
C GLN A 182 4.02 27.08 12.65
N LEU A 183 4.17 28.15 11.87
CA LEU A 183 3.84 29.51 12.29
C LEU A 183 2.35 29.68 12.62
N MET A 184 1.49 28.94 11.94
CA MET A 184 0.04 28.89 12.20
C MET A 184 -0.35 27.97 13.37
N GLY A 185 0.62 27.47 14.15
CA GLY A 185 0.39 26.64 15.33
C GLY A 185 0.18 25.15 15.05
N VAL A 186 0.42 24.68 13.81
CA VAL A 186 0.33 23.25 13.49
C VAL A 186 1.59 22.51 13.97
N ASN A 187 1.40 21.47 14.77
CA ASN A 187 2.49 20.60 15.18
C ASN A 187 2.89 19.67 14.03
N VAL A 188 3.89 20.08 13.25
CA VAL A 188 4.40 19.35 12.08
C VAL A 188 4.88 17.95 12.44
N ASN A 189 5.56 17.79 13.59
CA ASN A 189 6.06 16.49 14.03
C ASN A 189 4.91 15.49 14.25
N ARG A 190 3.92 15.90 15.04
CA ARG A 190 2.75 15.06 15.32
C ARG A 190 1.98 14.73 14.03
N THR A 191 1.84 15.69 13.13
CA THR A 191 1.14 15.50 11.86
C THR A 191 1.82 14.44 10.99
N ILE A 192 3.16 14.48 10.89
CA ILE A 192 3.91 13.49 10.11
C ILE A 192 3.84 12.11 10.79
N SER A 193 4.01 12.02 12.12
CA SER A 193 3.90 10.74 12.83
C SER A 193 2.53 10.09 12.67
N VAL A 194 1.44 10.86 12.74
CA VAL A 194 0.08 10.36 12.48
C VAL A 194 -0.07 9.89 11.02
N THR A 195 0.57 10.55 10.08
CA THR A 195 0.56 10.13 8.68
C THR A 195 1.23 8.77 8.49
N PHE A 196 2.40 8.56 9.11
CA PHE A 196 3.08 7.26 9.11
C PHE A 196 2.24 6.17 9.81
N ALA A 197 1.60 6.52 10.92
CA ALA A 197 0.70 5.62 11.64
C ALA A 197 -0.45 5.12 10.76
N ILE A 198 -1.13 6.03 10.07
CA ILE A 198 -2.22 5.70 9.15
C ILE A 198 -1.71 4.85 7.98
N GLY A 199 -0.60 5.28 7.34
CA GLY A 199 -0.01 4.53 6.24
C GLY A 199 0.35 3.10 6.63
N SER A 200 0.94 2.91 7.81
CA SER A 200 1.32 1.59 8.32
C SER A 200 0.12 0.72 8.72
N ALA A 201 -0.97 1.32 9.22
CA ALA A 201 -2.22 0.61 9.46
C ALA A 201 -2.82 0.08 8.14
N LEU A 202 -2.77 0.89 7.07
CA LEU A 202 -3.22 0.47 5.74
C LEU A 202 -2.33 -0.63 5.15
N ALA A 203 -1.02 -0.56 5.38
CA ALA A 203 -0.09 -1.61 4.99
C ALA A 203 -0.43 -2.95 5.66
N ALA A 204 -0.81 -2.95 6.94
CA ALA A 204 -1.25 -4.16 7.62
C ALA A 204 -2.51 -4.77 6.99
N ILE A 205 -3.52 -3.96 6.69
CA ILE A 205 -4.74 -4.43 6.01
C ILE A 205 -4.39 -5.03 4.65
N ALA A 206 -3.57 -4.32 3.87
CA ALA A 206 -3.15 -4.79 2.55
C ALA A 206 -2.36 -6.10 2.62
N GLY A 207 -1.47 -6.26 3.61
CA GLY A 207 -0.71 -7.48 3.84
C GLY A 207 -1.59 -8.68 4.14
N VAL A 208 -2.58 -8.51 5.01
CA VAL A 208 -3.54 -9.56 5.36
C VAL A 208 -4.41 -9.93 4.16
N LEU A 209 -4.90 -8.96 3.38
CA LEU A 209 -5.69 -9.20 2.18
C LEU A 209 -4.85 -9.86 1.07
N LEU A 210 -3.61 -9.41 0.89
CA LEU A 210 -2.67 -10.01 -0.06
C LEU A 210 -2.42 -11.49 0.26
N CYS A 211 -2.10 -11.81 1.52
CA CYS A 211 -1.86 -13.18 1.94
C CYS A 211 -3.14 -14.03 2.01
N SER A 212 -4.32 -13.40 2.13
CA SER A 212 -5.60 -14.12 1.98
C SER A 212 -5.87 -14.51 0.52
N ALA A 213 -5.44 -13.68 -0.45
CA ALA A 213 -5.54 -14.00 -1.87
C ALA A 213 -4.43 -14.95 -2.34
N TYR A 214 -3.23 -14.77 -1.84
CA TYR A 214 -2.03 -15.56 -2.15
C TYR A 214 -1.45 -16.14 -0.85
N PRO A 215 -1.83 -17.38 -0.48
CA PRO A 215 -1.60 -17.93 0.86
C PRO A 215 -0.15 -18.34 1.14
N THR A 216 0.81 -17.58 0.62
CA THR A 216 2.24 -17.78 0.85
C THR A 216 2.83 -16.57 1.54
N LEU A 217 3.34 -16.78 2.76
CA LEU A 217 3.96 -15.73 3.57
C LEU A 217 5.45 -15.99 3.76
N MET A 218 6.27 -15.05 3.32
CA MET A 218 7.74 -15.09 3.37
C MET A 218 8.28 -13.74 3.86
N PRO A 219 9.53 -13.67 4.35
CA PRO A 219 10.15 -12.39 4.73
C PRO A 219 10.23 -11.34 3.61
N THR A 220 10.10 -11.76 2.35
CA THR A 220 10.12 -10.88 1.17
C THR A 220 8.74 -10.64 0.56
N THR A 221 7.66 -11.15 1.16
CA THR A 221 6.28 -11.08 0.59
C THR A 221 5.83 -9.66 0.27
N GLY A 222 6.27 -8.67 1.03
CA GLY A 222 5.87 -7.26 0.83
C GLY A 222 6.72 -6.50 -0.19
N SER A 223 7.89 -7.00 -0.59
CA SER A 223 8.87 -6.25 -1.39
C SER A 223 8.33 -5.91 -2.78
N MET A 224 7.97 -6.89 -3.59
CA MET A 224 7.47 -6.66 -4.95
C MET A 224 6.11 -5.95 -4.97
N PRO A 225 5.11 -6.36 -4.18
CA PRO A 225 3.86 -5.59 -4.07
C PRO A 225 4.08 -4.15 -3.61
N GLY A 226 5.04 -3.91 -2.71
CA GLY A 226 5.41 -2.57 -2.27
C GLY A 226 5.93 -1.69 -3.41
N ILE A 227 6.88 -2.19 -4.22
CA ILE A 227 7.43 -1.47 -5.37
C ILE A 227 6.35 -1.22 -6.43
N LYS A 228 5.52 -2.22 -6.73
CA LYS A 228 4.41 -2.07 -7.69
C LYS A 228 3.37 -1.05 -7.21
N ALA A 229 3.04 -1.06 -5.94
CA ALA A 229 2.10 -0.09 -5.38
C ALA A 229 2.69 1.33 -5.32
N PHE A 230 3.99 1.47 -5.11
CA PHE A 230 4.67 2.76 -5.29
C PHE A 230 4.54 3.23 -6.75
N THR A 231 4.79 2.33 -7.72
CA THR A 231 4.54 2.57 -9.14
C THR A 231 3.11 3.02 -9.40
N ALA A 232 2.14 2.37 -8.78
CA ALA A 232 0.72 2.72 -8.87
C ALA A 232 0.41 4.12 -8.30
N ALA A 233 1.03 4.48 -7.17
CA ALA A 233 0.89 5.80 -6.58
C ALA A 233 1.46 6.90 -7.50
N VAL A 234 2.63 6.65 -8.12
CA VAL A 234 3.24 7.55 -9.11
C VAL A 234 2.35 7.67 -10.35
N PHE A 235 1.90 6.55 -10.88
CA PHE A 235 0.99 6.47 -12.03
C PHE A 235 -0.30 7.26 -11.81
N GLY A 236 -0.92 7.06 -10.65
CA GLY A 236 -2.16 7.75 -10.26
C GLY A 236 -1.97 9.24 -10.00
N GLY A 237 -0.76 9.66 -9.62
CA GLY A 237 -0.39 11.01 -9.20
C GLY A 237 -0.22 11.10 -7.69
N ILE A 238 1.04 11.10 -7.25
CA ILE A 238 1.40 11.10 -5.82
C ILE A 238 0.79 12.33 -5.12
N GLY A 239 0.15 12.11 -3.98
CA GLY A 239 -0.55 13.14 -3.21
C GLY A 239 -2.04 13.25 -3.52
N SER A 240 -2.54 12.54 -4.54
CA SER A 240 -3.98 12.43 -4.84
C SER A 240 -4.52 11.08 -4.37
N ILE A 241 -5.39 11.07 -3.34
CA ILE A 241 -5.99 9.84 -2.81
C ILE A 241 -6.79 9.10 -3.90
N PRO A 242 -7.72 9.76 -4.65
CA PRO A 242 -8.41 9.10 -5.76
C PRO A 242 -7.46 8.65 -6.88
N GLY A 243 -6.38 9.43 -7.11
CA GLY A 243 -5.35 9.10 -8.10
C GLY A 243 -4.64 7.79 -7.75
N ALA A 244 -4.18 7.64 -6.52
CA ALA A 244 -3.51 6.42 -6.07
C ALA A 244 -4.41 5.18 -6.19
N MET A 245 -5.69 5.30 -5.86
CA MET A 245 -6.65 4.22 -6.04
C MET A 245 -6.80 3.82 -7.51
N LEU A 246 -7.05 4.80 -8.40
CA LEU A 246 -7.18 4.54 -9.84
C LEU A 246 -5.89 3.96 -10.41
N GLY A 247 -4.74 4.49 -10.01
CA GLY A 247 -3.43 3.98 -10.42
C GLY A 247 -3.22 2.52 -10.01
N GLY A 248 -3.60 2.15 -8.78
CA GLY A 248 -3.55 0.78 -8.28
C GLY A 248 -4.43 -0.18 -9.09
N ILE A 249 -5.68 0.19 -9.29
CA ILE A 249 -6.65 -0.64 -10.03
C ILE A 249 -6.19 -0.83 -11.48
N LEU A 250 -5.81 0.25 -12.17
CA LEU A 250 -5.33 0.17 -13.54
C LEU A 250 -4.07 -0.70 -13.66
N LEU A 251 -3.12 -0.54 -12.73
CA LEU A 251 -1.89 -1.33 -12.73
C LEU A 251 -2.16 -2.82 -12.52
N GLY A 252 -3.10 -3.19 -11.64
CA GLY A 252 -3.50 -4.58 -11.44
C GLY A 252 -4.18 -5.17 -12.67
N ILE A 253 -5.04 -4.39 -13.35
CA ILE A 253 -5.66 -4.81 -14.63
C ILE A 253 -4.57 -5.05 -15.68
N ILE A 254 -3.66 -4.10 -15.86
CA ILE A 254 -2.55 -4.19 -16.82
C ILE A 254 -1.69 -5.42 -16.54
N GLU A 255 -1.36 -5.69 -15.28
CA GLU A 255 -0.55 -6.84 -14.90
C GLU A 255 -1.24 -8.16 -15.22
N ILE A 256 -2.52 -8.31 -14.87
CA ILE A 256 -3.27 -9.55 -15.15
C ILE A 256 -3.44 -9.77 -16.65
N PHE A 257 -3.76 -8.71 -17.41
CA PHE A 257 -3.87 -8.82 -18.86
C PHE A 257 -2.52 -9.11 -19.51
N GLY A 258 -1.46 -8.46 -19.05
CA GLY A 258 -0.10 -8.74 -19.52
C GLY A 258 0.31 -10.19 -19.30
N LYS A 259 0.05 -10.72 -18.10
CA LYS A 259 0.31 -12.12 -17.76
C LYS A 259 -0.54 -13.11 -18.57
N SER A 260 -1.80 -12.79 -18.82
CA SER A 260 -2.74 -13.69 -19.50
C SER A 260 -2.58 -13.72 -21.02
N TYR A 261 -2.25 -12.59 -21.65
CA TYR A 261 -2.24 -12.46 -23.11
C TYR A 261 -0.84 -12.36 -23.72
N ILE A 262 0.20 -11.98 -22.96
CA ILE A 262 1.56 -11.82 -23.45
C ILE A 262 2.46 -12.91 -22.86
N SER A 263 2.81 -12.80 -21.59
CA SER A 263 3.62 -13.79 -20.87
C SER A 263 3.51 -13.58 -19.36
N THR A 264 3.39 -14.68 -18.63
CA THR A 264 3.39 -14.66 -17.16
C THR A 264 4.71 -14.13 -16.59
N GLU A 265 5.84 -14.43 -17.24
CA GLU A 265 7.17 -14.00 -16.81
C GLU A 265 7.42 -12.51 -17.05
N LEU A 266 6.80 -11.94 -18.10
CA LEU A 266 6.93 -10.54 -18.46
C LEU A 266 5.98 -9.61 -17.72
N GLY A 267 5.11 -10.13 -16.85
CA GLY A 267 4.11 -9.34 -16.13
C GLY A 267 4.70 -8.14 -15.38
N ASP A 268 5.80 -8.36 -14.68
CA ASP A 268 6.49 -7.30 -13.93
C ASP A 268 7.19 -6.31 -14.87
N ALA A 269 7.81 -6.79 -15.93
CA ALA A 269 8.44 -5.94 -16.94
C ALA A 269 7.43 -5.01 -17.62
N ILE A 270 6.22 -5.51 -17.93
CA ILE A 270 5.13 -4.72 -18.52
C ILE A 270 4.71 -3.60 -17.56
N VAL A 271 4.52 -3.91 -16.29
CA VAL A 271 4.15 -2.93 -15.25
C VAL A 271 5.16 -1.79 -15.17
N PHE A 272 6.46 -2.11 -15.10
CA PHE A 272 7.51 -1.09 -15.02
C PHE A 272 7.74 -0.35 -16.35
N ALA A 273 7.58 -1.01 -17.49
CA ALA A 273 7.64 -0.34 -18.79
C ALA A 273 6.54 0.71 -18.93
N ILE A 274 5.31 0.40 -18.50
CA ILE A 274 4.19 1.34 -18.50
C ILE A 274 4.46 2.52 -17.57
N LEU A 275 5.06 2.28 -16.39
CA LEU A 275 5.47 3.37 -15.51
C LEU A 275 6.42 4.33 -16.23
N ILE A 276 7.44 3.81 -16.90
CA ILE A 276 8.43 4.62 -17.64
C ILE A 276 7.72 5.46 -18.70
N VAL A 277 6.87 4.84 -19.52
CA VAL A 277 6.11 5.55 -20.55
C VAL A 277 5.26 6.69 -19.97
N ILE A 278 4.58 6.42 -18.86
CA ILE A 278 3.71 7.43 -18.22
C ILE A 278 4.53 8.58 -17.64
N LEU A 279 5.66 8.30 -17.00
CA LEU A 279 6.54 9.34 -16.47
C LEU A 279 7.11 10.23 -17.59
N LEU A 280 7.37 9.66 -18.77
CA LEU A 280 7.84 10.42 -19.93
C LEU A 280 6.73 11.31 -20.52
N VAL A 281 5.49 10.82 -20.56
CA VAL A 281 4.33 11.53 -21.17
C VAL A 281 3.65 12.49 -20.18
N LYS A 282 3.49 12.04 -18.92
CA LYS A 282 2.76 12.79 -17.89
C LYS A 282 3.42 12.63 -16.52
N PRO A 283 4.53 13.33 -16.25
CA PRO A 283 5.33 13.17 -15.03
C PRO A 283 4.57 13.45 -13.73
N ALA A 284 3.45 14.19 -13.79
CA ALA A 284 2.58 14.41 -12.63
C ALA A 284 1.63 13.24 -12.32
N GLY A 285 1.60 12.19 -13.16
CA GLY A 285 0.62 11.10 -13.08
C GLY A 285 -0.77 11.49 -13.61
N LEU A 286 -1.74 10.56 -13.53
CA LEU A 286 -3.09 10.76 -14.10
C LEU A 286 -3.85 11.91 -13.45
N LEU A 287 -3.88 11.97 -12.12
CA LEU A 287 -4.61 12.97 -11.32
C LEU A 287 -3.70 13.82 -10.43
N GLY A 288 -2.39 13.84 -10.70
CA GLY A 288 -1.43 14.67 -9.98
C GLY A 288 -1.60 16.15 -10.27
N LYS A 289 -1.38 16.99 -9.25
CA LYS A 289 -1.35 18.44 -9.43
C LYS A 289 -0.01 18.86 -10.06
N LYS A 290 -0.05 19.71 -11.08
CA LYS A 290 1.18 20.35 -11.59
C LYS A 290 1.78 21.19 -10.47
N ILE A 291 3.00 20.88 -10.08
CA ILE A 291 3.77 21.72 -9.15
C ILE A 291 4.11 22.99 -9.94
N ARG A 292 3.50 24.11 -9.56
CA ARG A 292 3.97 25.42 -10.01
C ARG A 292 5.17 25.74 -9.15
N GLU A 293 6.35 25.79 -9.75
CA GLU A 293 7.51 26.40 -9.11
C GLU A 293 7.13 27.83 -8.77
N LYS A 294 7.11 28.18 -7.51
CA LYS A 294 7.05 29.57 -7.08
C LYS A 294 8.44 30.15 -7.35
N VAL A 295 8.54 30.95 -8.40
CA VAL A 295 9.69 31.80 -8.68
C VAL A 295 9.78 32.85 -7.60
#